data_7d2efb1c9e565f2880a5fdad11fb3b47
#
_entry.id   7d2efb1c9e565f2880a5fdad11fb3b47
#
_cell.length_a   1.000
_cell.length_b   1.000
_cell.length_c   1.000
_cell.angle_alpha   90.00
_cell.angle_beta   90.00
_cell.angle_gamma   90.00
#
_symmetry.space_group_name_H-M   'P 1'
#
loop_
_entity.id
_entity.type
_entity.pdbx_description
1 polymer ?
#
loop_
_entity_poly.entity_id
_entity_poly.type
_entity_poly.pdbx_seq_one_letter_code
_entity_poly.pdbx_strand_id
1 'polypeptide(L)'
;YALLLREPFSKHVNLALRGTALAPMVSFMAVRFHPWLGVALGLAVGFLLPPVAEHAHRIQNGMNLYSVGFSCGLMAMMAVPAFKAFGLEPASAHHWSTGNNLLLGGSLTVMCAVFIAAGLSRGPESVLKKYWALLRTSGRVPSDYVRTFTPGPVLVNMGVNGLIGTGYILLTGGDLNGATIGAIFTIIGFSGYGKHAFNIVPVMAGVLLGSLTNHVDPNSSSLQLAGLFGTTLAPFAGVFGWPFGVLAGLLHSSVGLQAGLPLEGMNLYNNGFSGGLVAIVLYPILTSLVKHRRPVLMEEDLYAMFESDIPQSPDTLPGKEQQVEQDRRSGTDRRSGGDRRFGGDRRFGGDRCGGGGS
;
A
#
# COMPACT_ATOMS: atom_id res chain seq x y z
N TYR A 1 -13.61 11.91 -7.37
CA TYR A 1 -12.45 12.59 -6.84
C TYR A 1 -11.43 12.91 -7.96
N ALA A 2 -10.94 11.92 -8.71
CA ALA A 2 -9.99 12.12 -9.82
C ALA A 2 -10.49 13.14 -10.85
N LEU A 3 -11.78 13.08 -11.24
CA LEU A 3 -12.41 14.03 -12.15
C LEU A 3 -12.41 15.45 -11.57
N LEU A 4 -12.68 15.61 -10.28
CA LEU A 4 -12.68 16.92 -9.61
C LEU A 4 -11.29 17.58 -9.63
N LEU A 5 -10.24 16.78 -9.39
CA LEU A 5 -8.85 17.25 -9.40
C LEU A 5 -8.23 17.30 -10.81
N ARG A 6 -8.96 16.84 -11.84
CA ARG A 6 -8.45 16.70 -13.20
C ARG A 6 -7.20 15.83 -13.31
N GLU A 7 -7.12 14.80 -12.45
CA GLU A 7 -6.03 13.85 -12.42
C GLU A 7 -6.39 12.56 -13.17
N PRO A 8 -5.39 11.85 -13.76
CA PRO A 8 -5.63 10.56 -14.38
C PRO A 8 -6.05 9.53 -13.33
N PHE A 9 -7.08 8.73 -13.63
CA PHE A 9 -7.60 7.70 -12.72
C PHE A 9 -6.53 6.66 -12.32
N SER A 10 -5.51 6.45 -13.15
CA SER A 10 -4.39 5.55 -12.87
C SER A 10 -3.67 5.84 -11.54
N LYS A 11 -3.62 7.11 -11.11
CA LYS A 11 -3.08 7.48 -9.79
C LYS A 11 -3.91 6.95 -8.61
N HIS A 12 -5.19 6.74 -8.83
CA HIS A 12 -6.15 6.36 -7.79
C HIS A 12 -6.58 4.89 -7.82
N VAL A 13 -6.13 4.11 -8.82
CA VAL A 13 -6.52 2.69 -8.99
C VAL A 13 -6.22 1.86 -7.76
N ASN A 14 -5.00 1.94 -7.24
CA ASN A 14 -4.59 1.19 -6.04
C ASN A 14 -5.43 1.55 -4.82
N LEU A 15 -5.78 2.82 -4.67
CA LEU A 15 -6.61 3.30 -3.58
C LEU A 15 -8.06 2.83 -3.74
N ALA A 16 -8.60 2.91 -4.95
CA ALA A 16 -9.96 2.45 -5.26
C ALA A 16 -10.13 0.94 -4.99
N LEU A 17 -9.15 0.12 -5.42
CA LEU A 17 -9.16 -1.33 -5.15
C LEU A 17 -9.11 -1.64 -3.65
N ARG A 18 -8.32 -0.91 -2.88
CA ARG A 18 -8.22 -1.10 -1.43
C ARG A 18 -9.39 -0.50 -0.66
N GLY A 19 -10.11 0.45 -1.24
CA GLY A 19 -11.34 1.04 -0.68
C GLY A 19 -12.46 0.02 -0.49
N THR A 20 -12.39 -1.15 -1.17
CA THR A 20 -13.27 -2.30 -0.93
C THR A 20 -13.24 -2.81 0.51
N ALA A 21 -12.24 -2.42 1.31
CA ALA A 21 -12.21 -2.67 2.75
C ALA A 21 -13.44 -2.11 3.49
N LEU A 22 -14.09 -1.09 2.95
CA LEU A 22 -15.30 -0.46 3.49
C LEU A 22 -16.61 -1.05 2.91
N ALA A 23 -16.52 -2.12 2.11
CA ALA A 23 -17.69 -2.80 1.56
C ALA A 23 -18.72 -3.23 2.64
N PRO A 24 -18.33 -3.66 3.85
CA PRO A 24 -19.30 -3.98 4.91
C PRO A 24 -20.22 -2.81 5.27
N MET A 25 -19.72 -1.57 5.28
CA MET A 25 -20.54 -0.39 5.54
C MET A 25 -21.62 -0.19 4.45
N VAL A 26 -21.21 -0.39 3.19
CA VAL A 26 -22.11 -0.30 2.03
C VAL A 26 -23.17 -1.38 2.10
N SER A 27 -22.75 -2.64 2.36
CA SER A 27 -23.65 -3.79 2.49
C SER A 27 -24.61 -3.63 3.66
N PHE A 28 -24.12 -3.15 4.80
CA PHE A 28 -24.96 -2.91 5.98
C PHE A 28 -26.11 -1.93 5.68
N MET A 29 -25.80 -0.80 5.04
CA MET A 29 -26.83 0.18 4.65
C MET A 29 -27.76 -0.34 3.57
N ALA A 30 -27.24 -1.08 2.59
CA ALA A 30 -28.03 -1.66 1.51
C ALA A 30 -29.04 -2.70 2.01
N VAL A 31 -28.61 -3.56 2.94
CA VAL A 31 -29.47 -4.61 3.53
C VAL A 31 -30.47 -4.03 4.54
N ARG A 32 -30.03 -3.06 5.35
CA ARG A 32 -30.86 -2.49 6.43
C ARG A 32 -31.99 -1.60 5.91
N PHE A 33 -31.76 -0.88 4.81
CA PHE A 33 -32.72 0.06 4.23
C PHE A 33 -33.04 -0.25 2.78
N HIS A 34 -32.13 0.15 1.88
CA HIS A 34 -32.33 -0.01 0.45
C HIS A 34 -30.99 -0.04 -0.31
N PRO A 35 -30.84 -0.86 -1.38
CA PRO A 35 -29.60 -0.94 -2.16
C PRO A 35 -29.05 0.43 -2.59
N TRP A 36 -29.90 1.37 -2.99
CA TRP A 36 -29.47 2.71 -3.42
C TRP A 36 -28.84 3.53 -2.31
N LEU A 37 -29.23 3.35 -1.05
CA LEU A 37 -28.57 4.00 0.10
C LEU A 37 -27.18 3.42 0.34
N GLY A 38 -27.02 2.11 0.15
CA GLY A 38 -25.70 1.49 0.16
C GLY A 38 -24.78 2.06 -0.93
N VAL A 39 -25.31 2.18 -2.17
CA VAL A 39 -24.57 2.79 -3.29
C VAL A 39 -24.20 4.25 -2.99
N ALA A 40 -25.16 5.04 -2.49
CA ALA A 40 -24.91 6.44 -2.12
C ALA A 40 -23.82 6.57 -1.05
N LEU A 41 -23.88 5.74 -0.01
CA LEU A 41 -22.82 5.68 1.01
C LEU A 41 -21.47 5.27 0.42
N GLY A 42 -21.45 4.25 -0.44
CA GLY A 42 -20.25 3.81 -1.13
C GLY A 42 -19.59 4.91 -1.98
N LEU A 43 -20.40 5.69 -2.69
CA LEU A 43 -19.91 6.85 -3.45
C LEU A 43 -19.35 7.94 -2.53
N ALA A 44 -20.04 8.25 -1.42
CA ALA A 44 -19.58 9.25 -0.45
C ALA A 44 -18.25 8.82 0.21
N VAL A 45 -18.18 7.59 0.68
CA VAL A 45 -16.97 7.02 1.31
C VAL A 45 -15.83 6.94 0.31
N GLY A 46 -16.07 6.47 -0.92
CA GLY A 46 -15.07 6.40 -1.99
C GLY A 46 -14.55 7.78 -2.41
N PHE A 47 -15.38 8.81 -2.32
CA PHE A 47 -14.99 10.21 -2.57
C PHE A 47 -14.11 10.78 -1.46
N LEU A 48 -14.40 10.44 -0.19
CA LEU A 48 -13.68 10.94 0.98
C LEU A 48 -12.38 10.17 1.26
N LEU A 49 -12.26 8.92 0.80
CA LEU A 49 -11.11 8.07 1.09
C LEU A 49 -9.76 8.63 0.58
N PRO A 50 -9.63 9.21 -0.63
CA PRO A 50 -8.35 9.68 -1.13
C PRO A 50 -7.65 10.72 -0.26
N PRO A 51 -8.27 11.84 0.17
CA PRO A 51 -7.62 12.81 1.03
C PRO A 51 -7.25 12.23 2.41
N VAL A 52 -8.09 11.34 2.97
CA VAL A 52 -7.79 10.66 4.24
C VAL A 52 -6.58 9.73 4.08
N ALA A 53 -6.51 8.99 2.97
CA ALA A 53 -5.41 8.07 2.69
C ALA A 53 -4.08 8.79 2.47
N GLU A 54 -4.09 9.92 1.78
CA GLU A 54 -2.89 10.73 1.58
C GLU A 54 -2.37 11.28 2.91
N HIS A 55 -3.24 11.83 3.74
CA HIS A 55 -2.87 12.31 5.06
C HIS A 55 -2.33 11.19 5.95
N ALA A 56 -3.03 10.06 6.00
CA ALA A 56 -2.62 8.88 6.76
C ALA A 56 -1.24 8.36 6.33
N HIS A 57 -0.96 8.34 5.04
CA HIS A 57 0.34 7.93 4.51
C HIS A 57 1.47 8.84 5.02
N ARG A 58 1.24 10.16 5.01
CA ARG A 58 2.23 11.15 5.47
C ARG A 58 2.58 10.98 6.94
N ILE A 59 1.57 10.85 7.83
CA ILE A 59 1.82 10.73 9.29
C ILE A 59 2.51 9.41 9.67
N GLN A 60 2.36 8.36 8.87
CA GLN A 60 2.99 7.07 9.11
C GLN A 60 4.43 6.99 8.57
N ASN A 61 4.89 8.00 7.84
CA ASN A 61 6.26 8.08 7.31
C ASN A 61 6.71 6.84 6.52
N GLY A 62 5.79 6.17 5.82
CA GLY A 62 6.08 4.96 5.06
C GLY A 62 6.37 3.70 5.90
N MET A 63 6.15 3.74 7.22
CA MET A 63 6.43 2.63 8.13
C MET A 63 5.29 1.61 8.24
N ASN A 64 4.14 1.89 7.63
CA ASN A 64 3.00 0.99 7.50
C ASN A 64 2.68 0.76 6.02
N LEU A 65 2.90 -0.45 5.53
CA LEU A 65 2.64 -0.80 4.12
C LEU A 65 1.15 -0.79 3.77
N TYR A 66 0.28 -0.96 4.76
CA TYR A 66 -1.18 -0.97 4.59
C TYR A 66 -1.83 0.34 5.04
N SER A 67 -1.23 1.48 4.68
CA SER A 67 -1.70 2.82 5.06
C SER A 67 -3.17 3.09 4.69
N VAL A 68 -3.66 2.53 3.57
CA VAL A 68 -5.07 2.63 3.17
C VAL A 68 -5.99 1.88 4.16
N GLY A 69 -5.54 0.73 4.69
CA GLY A 69 -6.28 0.01 5.74
C GLY A 69 -6.43 0.85 7.03
N PHE A 70 -5.41 1.64 7.37
CA PHE A 70 -5.49 2.61 8.45
C PHE A 70 -6.55 3.68 8.17
N SER A 71 -6.57 4.23 6.97
CA SER A 71 -7.55 5.24 6.55
C SER A 71 -8.98 4.70 6.57
N CYS A 72 -9.19 3.48 6.06
CA CYS A 72 -10.47 2.80 6.11
C CYS A 72 -10.93 2.57 7.56
N GLY A 73 -10.00 2.18 8.44
CA GLY A 73 -10.29 2.02 9.87
C GLY A 73 -10.71 3.33 10.54
N LEU A 74 -10.04 4.45 10.25
CA LEU A 74 -10.44 5.77 10.74
C LEU A 74 -11.86 6.14 10.28
N MET A 75 -12.17 5.91 9.01
CA MET A 75 -13.52 6.18 8.48
C MET A 75 -14.57 5.30 9.14
N ALA A 76 -14.29 4.00 9.33
CA ALA A 76 -15.19 3.10 10.03
C ALA A 76 -15.38 3.49 11.50
N MET A 77 -14.30 3.91 12.18
CA MET A 77 -14.34 4.37 13.58
C MET A 77 -15.23 5.61 13.76
N MET A 78 -15.34 6.46 12.75
CA MET A 78 -16.25 7.59 12.76
C MET A 78 -17.68 7.20 12.38
N ALA A 79 -17.84 6.26 11.44
CA ALA A 79 -19.15 5.85 10.95
C ALA A 79 -19.94 5.01 11.94
N VAL A 80 -19.29 4.11 12.71
CA VAL A 80 -19.99 3.25 13.68
C VAL A 80 -20.72 4.04 14.75
N PRO A 81 -20.12 5.01 15.46
CA PRO A 81 -20.87 5.87 16.40
C PRO A 81 -21.99 6.66 15.72
N ALA A 82 -21.78 7.14 14.49
CA ALA A 82 -22.82 7.81 13.74
C ALA A 82 -24.01 6.88 13.47
N PHE A 83 -23.76 5.64 13.04
CA PHE A 83 -24.83 4.64 12.86
C PHE A 83 -25.59 4.38 14.17
N LYS A 84 -24.87 4.21 15.27
CA LYS A 84 -25.49 4.01 16.60
C LYS A 84 -26.35 5.19 17.05
N ALA A 85 -25.95 6.42 16.75
CA ALA A 85 -26.75 7.61 17.06
C ALA A 85 -28.11 7.61 16.34
N PHE A 86 -28.21 6.89 15.20
CA PHE A 86 -29.49 6.67 14.49
C PHE A 86 -30.17 5.35 14.86
N GLY A 87 -29.75 4.70 15.96
CA GLY A 87 -30.33 3.43 16.40
C GLY A 87 -29.95 2.22 15.52
N LEU A 88 -28.88 2.33 14.77
CA LEU A 88 -28.37 1.24 13.94
C LEU A 88 -27.22 0.53 14.67
N GLU A 89 -27.34 -0.78 14.84
CA GLU A 89 -26.34 -1.60 15.51
C GLU A 89 -25.68 -2.54 14.50
N PRO A 90 -24.47 -2.20 14.00
CA PRO A 90 -23.71 -3.13 13.21
C PRO A 90 -23.31 -4.35 14.03
N ALA A 91 -23.33 -5.52 13.43
CA ALA A 91 -22.86 -6.74 14.05
C ALA A 91 -21.90 -7.47 13.12
N SER A 92 -20.79 -7.97 13.66
CA SER A 92 -19.87 -8.79 12.90
C SER A 92 -20.09 -10.27 13.22
N ALA A 93 -20.12 -11.10 12.18
CA ALA A 93 -20.08 -12.55 12.33
C ALA A 93 -18.83 -13.09 11.64
N HIS A 94 -18.13 -13.99 12.30
CA HIS A 94 -16.94 -14.63 11.76
C HIS A 94 -17.21 -16.12 11.55
N HIS A 95 -17.04 -16.57 10.30
CA HIS A 95 -17.15 -17.98 9.96
C HIS A 95 -15.78 -18.46 9.46
N TRP A 96 -15.22 -19.42 10.17
CA TRP A 96 -13.92 -20.02 9.85
C TRP A 96 -14.12 -21.43 9.33
N SER A 97 -13.68 -21.72 8.11
CA SER A 97 -13.64 -23.09 7.61
C SER A 97 -12.35 -23.77 8.07
N THR A 98 -12.42 -25.05 8.35
CA THR A 98 -11.33 -25.89 8.84
C THR A 98 -11.14 -27.12 7.96
N GLY A 99 -9.99 -27.81 8.10
CA GLY A 99 -9.76 -29.11 7.44
C GLY A 99 -9.32 -29.02 5.98
N ASN A 100 -9.01 -27.82 5.45
CA ASN A 100 -8.63 -27.65 4.05
C ASN A 100 -7.09 -27.52 3.84
N ASN A 101 -6.30 -27.78 4.89
CA ASN A 101 -4.86 -27.51 4.88
C ASN A 101 -4.09 -28.24 3.78
N LEU A 102 -4.45 -29.51 3.49
CA LEU A 102 -3.76 -30.27 2.45
C LEU A 102 -4.01 -29.70 1.05
N LEU A 103 -5.26 -29.42 0.71
CA LEU A 103 -5.62 -28.88 -0.61
C LEU A 103 -5.10 -27.47 -0.80
N LEU A 104 -5.36 -26.58 0.15
CA LEU A 104 -5.02 -25.18 0.05
C LEU A 104 -3.51 -24.96 0.24
N GLY A 105 -2.88 -25.66 1.19
CA GLY A 105 -1.43 -25.62 1.40
C GLY A 105 -0.66 -26.20 0.22
N GLY A 106 -1.14 -27.31 -0.36
CA GLY A 106 -0.57 -27.88 -1.56
C GLY A 106 -0.65 -26.93 -2.76
N SER A 107 -1.82 -26.34 -3.01
CA SER A 107 -2.00 -25.38 -4.12
C SER A 107 -1.15 -24.12 -3.95
N LEU A 108 -1.08 -23.55 -2.74
CA LEU A 108 -0.20 -22.42 -2.44
C LEU A 108 1.27 -22.77 -2.63
N THR A 109 1.69 -23.95 -2.18
CA THR A 109 3.08 -24.41 -2.33
C THR A 109 3.45 -24.55 -3.81
N VAL A 110 2.58 -25.17 -4.62
CA VAL A 110 2.80 -25.29 -6.06
C VAL A 110 2.87 -23.91 -6.72
N MET A 111 1.96 -23.02 -6.40
CA MET A 111 1.98 -21.66 -6.94
C MET A 111 3.27 -20.91 -6.57
N CYS A 112 3.70 -20.99 -5.32
CA CYS A 112 4.95 -20.37 -4.87
C CYS A 112 6.18 -20.98 -5.56
N ALA A 113 6.19 -22.30 -5.74
CA ALA A 113 7.26 -22.98 -6.48
C ALA A 113 7.32 -22.54 -7.96
N VAL A 114 6.16 -22.34 -8.60
CA VAL A 114 6.06 -21.79 -9.95
C VAL A 114 6.63 -20.37 -10.01
N PHE A 115 6.34 -19.50 -9.04
CA PHE A 115 6.92 -18.16 -8.98
C PHE A 115 8.45 -18.19 -8.83
N ILE A 116 8.98 -19.06 -7.96
CA ILE A 116 10.43 -19.22 -7.78
C ILE A 116 11.06 -19.73 -9.08
N ALA A 117 10.50 -20.78 -9.69
CA ALA A 117 11.01 -21.35 -10.92
C ALA A 117 10.98 -20.34 -12.09
N ALA A 118 9.87 -19.61 -12.25
CA ALA A 118 9.72 -18.56 -13.25
C ALA A 118 10.68 -17.37 -13.02
N GLY A 119 10.97 -17.06 -11.75
CA GLY A 119 11.98 -16.07 -11.41
C GLY A 119 13.38 -16.53 -11.82
N LEU A 120 13.77 -17.73 -11.41
CA LEU A 120 15.09 -18.31 -11.66
C LEU A 120 15.36 -18.60 -13.17
N SER A 121 14.33 -18.93 -13.95
CA SER A 121 14.47 -19.18 -15.39
C SER A 121 15.03 -17.98 -16.17
N ARG A 122 15.09 -16.80 -15.56
CA ARG A 122 15.60 -15.54 -16.15
C ARG A 122 17.11 -15.31 -15.93
N GLY A 123 17.86 -16.33 -15.57
CA GLY A 123 19.29 -16.29 -15.30
C GLY A 123 19.59 -16.42 -13.81
N PRO A 124 19.75 -17.67 -13.30
CA PRO A 124 19.77 -17.96 -11.85
C PRO A 124 20.80 -17.16 -11.07
N GLU A 125 22.02 -17.04 -11.57
CA GLU A 125 23.10 -16.33 -10.86
C GLU A 125 22.81 -14.84 -10.69
N SER A 126 22.38 -14.16 -11.74
CA SER A 126 22.01 -12.75 -11.72
C SER A 126 20.80 -12.53 -10.81
N VAL A 127 19.78 -13.39 -10.91
CA VAL A 127 18.57 -13.33 -10.11
C VAL A 127 18.89 -13.50 -8.63
N LEU A 128 19.69 -14.49 -8.25
CA LEU A 128 20.06 -14.72 -6.85
C LEU A 128 20.90 -13.59 -6.28
N LYS A 129 21.86 -13.05 -7.06
CA LYS A 129 22.65 -11.88 -6.63
C LYS A 129 21.73 -10.67 -6.32
N LYS A 130 20.81 -10.37 -7.23
CA LYS A 130 19.83 -9.26 -7.05
C LYS A 130 18.84 -9.55 -5.91
N TYR A 131 18.43 -10.81 -5.75
CA TYR A 131 17.57 -11.21 -4.62
C TYR A 131 18.27 -10.99 -3.26
N TRP A 132 19.55 -11.32 -3.15
CA TRP A 132 20.33 -11.02 -1.94
C TRP A 132 20.44 -9.51 -1.65
N ALA A 133 20.54 -8.68 -2.68
CA ALA A 133 20.50 -7.23 -2.53
C ALA A 133 19.09 -6.76 -2.08
N LEU A 134 18.03 -7.32 -2.64
CA LEU A 134 16.65 -7.05 -2.26
C LEU A 134 16.41 -7.34 -0.76
N LEU A 135 16.91 -8.47 -0.25
CA LEU A 135 16.77 -8.83 1.17
C LEU A 135 17.43 -7.83 2.15
N ARG A 136 18.26 -6.93 1.66
CA ARG A 136 18.96 -5.91 2.47
C ARG A 136 18.32 -4.53 2.41
N THR A 137 17.22 -4.39 1.65
CA THR A 137 16.47 -3.12 1.57
C THR A 137 15.73 -2.82 2.86
N SER A 138 15.36 -1.58 3.04
CA SER A 138 14.54 -1.17 4.18
C SER A 138 13.09 -1.62 4.08
N GLY A 139 12.57 -1.76 2.86
CA GLY A 139 11.16 -1.99 2.60
C GLY A 139 10.22 -0.85 2.99
N ARG A 140 10.77 0.32 3.33
CA ARG A 140 9.99 1.52 3.66
C ARG A 140 9.36 2.11 2.40
N VAL A 141 8.12 2.55 2.49
CA VAL A 141 7.39 3.15 1.35
C VAL A 141 7.87 4.61 1.13
N PRO A 142 8.03 5.07 -0.12
CA PRO A 142 7.73 4.35 -1.38
C PRO A 142 8.80 3.32 -1.72
N SER A 143 8.40 2.13 -2.15
CA SER A 143 9.30 1.09 -2.63
C SER A 143 8.68 0.34 -3.81
N ASP A 144 9.47 0.12 -4.87
CA ASP A 144 9.08 -0.61 -6.08
C ASP A 144 10.21 -1.56 -6.48
N TYR A 145 10.10 -2.80 -6.00
CA TYR A 145 11.11 -3.82 -6.27
C TYR A 145 11.14 -4.29 -7.73
N VAL A 146 9.99 -4.18 -8.44
CA VAL A 146 9.95 -4.55 -9.87
C VAL A 146 10.81 -3.59 -10.68
N ARG A 147 10.71 -2.30 -10.35
CA ARG A 147 11.51 -1.26 -11.00
C ARG A 147 12.99 -1.36 -10.61
N THR A 148 13.29 -1.60 -9.33
CA THR A 148 14.68 -1.59 -8.81
C THR A 148 15.44 -2.88 -9.15
N PHE A 149 14.80 -4.06 -9.01
CA PHE A 149 15.49 -5.36 -9.10
C PHE A 149 15.09 -6.22 -10.30
N THR A 150 14.21 -5.75 -11.16
CA THR A 150 13.61 -6.50 -12.26
C THR A 150 12.65 -7.62 -11.81
N PRO A 151 11.81 -8.19 -12.71
CA PRO A 151 10.80 -9.19 -12.32
C PRO A 151 11.34 -10.52 -11.77
N GLY A 152 12.54 -10.94 -12.16
CA GLY A 152 13.09 -12.25 -11.74
C GLY A 152 13.26 -12.38 -10.23
N PRO A 153 14.07 -11.53 -9.57
CA PRO A 153 14.24 -11.52 -8.11
C PRO A 153 12.93 -11.28 -7.35
N VAL A 154 12.02 -10.48 -7.91
CA VAL A 154 10.72 -10.20 -7.29
C VAL A 154 9.84 -11.44 -7.28
N LEU A 155 9.79 -12.21 -8.36
CA LEU A 155 9.06 -13.48 -8.41
C LEU A 155 9.61 -14.49 -7.39
N VAL A 156 10.95 -14.57 -7.25
CA VAL A 156 11.56 -15.40 -6.20
C VAL A 156 11.11 -14.91 -4.81
N ASN A 157 11.14 -13.61 -4.56
CA ASN A 157 10.71 -13.02 -3.29
C ASN A 157 9.23 -13.30 -3.00
N MET A 158 8.35 -13.19 -4.00
CA MET A 158 6.92 -13.51 -3.88
C MET A 158 6.71 -14.97 -3.50
N GLY A 159 7.41 -15.89 -4.15
CA GLY A 159 7.32 -17.32 -3.84
C GLY A 159 7.84 -17.66 -2.45
N VAL A 160 9.01 -17.14 -2.07
CA VAL A 160 9.61 -17.38 -0.74
C VAL A 160 8.70 -16.82 0.36
N ASN A 161 8.21 -15.60 0.23
CA ASN A 161 7.34 -14.99 1.23
C ASN A 161 5.97 -15.68 1.32
N GLY A 162 5.45 -16.19 0.20
CA GLY A 162 4.24 -17.01 0.18
C GLY A 162 4.42 -18.32 0.96
N LEU A 163 5.57 -19.01 0.78
CA LEU A 163 5.92 -20.19 1.55
C LEU A 163 6.08 -19.88 3.06
N ILE A 164 6.70 -18.76 3.40
CA ILE A 164 6.83 -18.30 4.80
C ILE A 164 5.44 -18.08 5.41
N GLY A 165 4.53 -17.39 4.71
CA GLY A 165 3.16 -17.16 5.21
C GLY A 165 2.36 -18.45 5.36
N THR A 166 2.46 -19.37 4.39
CA THR A 166 1.81 -20.68 4.47
C THR A 166 2.38 -21.51 5.62
N GLY A 167 3.72 -21.57 5.72
CA GLY A 167 4.42 -22.26 6.80
C GLY A 167 4.07 -21.70 8.18
N TYR A 168 3.91 -20.38 8.31
CA TYR A 168 3.51 -19.74 9.57
C TYR A 168 2.17 -20.31 10.08
N ILE A 169 1.14 -20.38 9.21
CA ILE A 169 -0.17 -20.92 9.60
C ILE A 169 -0.06 -22.38 9.99
N LEU A 170 0.59 -23.21 9.17
CA LEU A 170 0.70 -24.64 9.43
C LEU A 170 1.53 -24.97 10.69
N LEU A 171 2.63 -24.25 10.92
CA LEU A 171 3.50 -24.44 12.09
C LEU A 171 2.86 -23.96 13.40
N THR A 172 1.96 -22.98 13.34
CA THR A 172 1.18 -22.54 14.50
C THR A 172 -0.09 -23.36 14.75
N GLY A 173 -0.28 -24.45 13.99
CA GLY A 173 -1.42 -25.36 14.14
C GLY A 173 -2.75 -24.80 13.62
N GLY A 174 -2.70 -23.81 12.70
CA GLY A 174 -3.88 -23.17 12.16
C GLY A 174 -4.45 -23.78 10.92
N ASP A 175 -5.57 -23.22 10.49
CA ASP A 175 -6.28 -23.65 9.29
C ASP A 175 -6.13 -22.64 8.14
N LEU A 176 -5.83 -23.18 6.97
CA LEU A 176 -5.91 -22.45 5.73
C LEU A 176 -7.38 -22.33 5.31
N ASN A 177 -7.84 -21.10 5.18
CA ASN A 177 -9.20 -20.73 4.81
C ASN A 177 -9.20 -19.43 4.00
N GLY A 178 -10.36 -18.92 3.63
CA GLY A 178 -10.47 -17.72 2.82
C GLY A 178 -9.71 -16.50 3.38
N ALA A 179 -9.76 -16.29 4.70
CA ALA A 179 -9.12 -15.16 5.35
C ALA A 179 -7.58 -15.31 5.41
N THR A 180 -7.08 -16.50 5.80
CA THR A 180 -5.62 -16.76 5.88
C THR A 180 -4.99 -16.80 4.50
N ILE A 181 -5.66 -17.33 3.48
CA ILE A 181 -5.20 -17.31 2.08
C ILE A 181 -5.16 -15.87 1.56
N GLY A 182 -6.19 -15.08 1.81
CA GLY A 182 -6.22 -13.67 1.44
C GLY A 182 -5.06 -12.89 2.07
N ALA A 183 -4.72 -13.19 3.32
CA ALA A 183 -3.58 -12.61 4.00
C ALA A 183 -2.23 -13.06 3.39
N ILE A 184 -2.10 -14.34 3.02
CA ILE A 184 -0.91 -14.86 2.33
C ILE A 184 -0.76 -14.21 0.95
N PHE A 185 -1.84 -14.09 0.16
CA PHE A 185 -1.80 -13.37 -1.11
C PHE A 185 -1.43 -11.90 -0.94
N THR A 186 -1.84 -11.28 0.15
CA THR A 186 -1.42 -9.91 0.48
C THR A 186 0.08 -9.84 0.75
N ILE A 187 0.66 -10.81 1.45
CA ILE A 187 2.12 -10.90 1.64
C ILE A 187 2.81 -11.07 0.29
N ILE A 188 2.33 -12.01 -0.55
CA ILE A 188 2.87 -12.26 -1.89
C ILE A 188 2.84 -10.99 -2.75
N GLY A 189 1.71 -10.29 -2.80
CA GLY A 189 1.58 -9.07 -3.58
C GLY A 189 2.50 -7.94 -3.10
N PHE A 190 2.58 -7.72 -1.78
CA PHE A 190 3.49 -6.72 -1.21
C PHE A 190 4.97 -7.13 -1.23
N SER A 191 5.29 -8.33 -1.64
CA SER A 191 6.67 -8.74 -1.93
C SER A 191 7.25 -8.04 -3.17
N GLY A 192 6.42 -7.39 -3.98
CA GLY A 192 6.86 -6.42 -4.99
C GLY A 192 7.06 -4.99 -4.43
N TYR A 193 6.64 -4.73 -3.19
CA TYR A 193 6.52 -3.37 -2.63
C TYR A 193 6.94 -3.29 -1.16
N GLY A 194 8.14 -3.73 -0.82
CA GLY A 194 8.73 -3.50 0.50
C GLY A 194 8.79 -4.71 1.43
N LYS A 195 8.14 -5.85 1.11
CA LYS A 195 8.25 -7.06 1.92
C LYS A 195 9.31 -8.02 1.39
N HIS A 196 10.09 -8.59 2.28
CA HIS A 196 11.02 -9.69 2.02
C HIS A 196 11.23 -10.51 3.29
N ALA A 197 11.81 -11.71 3.16
CA ALA A 197 11.95 -12.64 4.29
C ALA A 197 12.61 -12.01 5.54
N PHE A 198 13.65 -11.19 5.35
CA PHE A 198 14.40 -10.61 6.48
C PHE A 198 13.65 -9.52 7.24
N ASN A 199 12.59 -8.93 6.66
CA ASN A 199 11.81 -7.93 7.37
C ASN A 199 10.44 -8.41 7.83
N ILE A 200 9.83 -9.43 7.19
CA ILE A 200 8.54 -9.97 7.63
C ILE A 200 8.69 -10.97 8.78
N VAL A 201 9.70 -11.85 8.74
CA VAL A 201 9.90 -12.89 9.75
C VAL A 201 10.05 -12.33 11.17
N PRO A 202 10.85 -11.26 11.42
CA PRO A 202 10.93 -10.67 12.75
C PRO A 202 9.59 -10.16 13.28
N VAL A 203 8.76 -9.57 12.42
CA VAL A 203 7.43 -9.08 12.81
C VAL A 203 6.51 -10.24 13.16
N MET A 204 6.50 -11.29 12.33
CA MET A 204 5.70 -12.51 12.59
C MET A 204 6.12 -13.20 13.91
N ALA A 205 7.44 -13.27 14.16
CA ALA A 205 7.97 -13.78 15.42
C ALA A 205 7.53 -12.92 16.63
N GLY A 206 7.51 -11.59 16.45
CA GLY A 206 7.00 -10.67 17.47
C GLY A 206 5.52 -10.89 17.78
N VAL A 207 4.69 -11.09 16.77
CA VAL A 207 3.26 -11.41 16.97
C VAL A 207 3.10 -12.76 17.69
N LEU A 208 3.89 -13.76 17.30
CA LEU A 208 3.86 -15.07 17.97
C LEU A 208 4.30 -14.96 19.44
N LEU A 209 5.34 -14.18 19.75
CA LEU A 209 5.71 -13.88 21.16
C LEU A 209 4.57 -13.18 21.91
N GLY A 210 3.78 -12.38 21.20
CA GLY A 210 2.60 -11.73 21.73
C GLY A 210 1.50 -12.70 22.21
N SER A 211 1.47 -13.95 21.73
CA SER A 211 0.55 -14.97 22.24
C SER A 211 0.78 -15.24 23.73
N LEU A 212 2.05 -15.22 24.15
CA LEU A 212 2.43 -15.46 25.56
C LEU A 212 1.98 -14.32 26.47
N THR A 213 2.05 -13.07 25.99
CA THR A 213 1.68 -11.88 26.79
C THR A 213 0.18 -11.62 26.78
N ASN A 214 -0.51 -11.95 25.71
CA ASN A 214 -1.95 -11.76 25.56
C ASN A 214 -2.77 -12.98 26.02
N HIS A 215 -2.12 -14.07 26.42
CA HIS A 215 -2.77 -15.34 26.80
C HIS A 215 -3.74 -15.86 25.71
N VAL A 216 -3.34 -15.74 24.45
CA VAL A 216 -4.12 -16.19 23.29
C VAL A 216 -3.37 -17.32 22.61
N ASP A 217 -4.09 -18.40 22.28
CA ASP A 217 -3.48 -19.53 21.60
C ASP A 217 -2.89 -19.15 20.25
N PRO A 218 -1.66 -19.63 19.93
CA PRO A 218 -1.00 -19.36 18.65
C PRO A 218 -1.83 -19.79 17.43
N ASN A 219 -2.70 -20.79 17.57
CA ASN A 219 -3.59 -21.27 16.52
C ASN A 219 -4.91 -20.49 16.39
N SER A 220 -5.16 -19.50 17.26
CA SER A 220 -6.35 -18.68 17.15
C SER A 220 -6.33 -17.88 15.84
N SER A 221 -7.45 -17.89 15.11
CA SER A 221 -7.57 -17.22 13.82
C SER A 221 -7.23 -15.73 13.88
N SER A 222 -7.60 -15.06 14.97
CA SER A 222 -7.31 -13.64 15.15
C SER A 222 -5.81 -13.37 15.27
N LEU A 223 -5.08 -14.19 16.04
CA LEU A 223 -3.63 -14.04 16.19
C LEU A 223 -2.88 -14.42 14.91
N GLN A 224 -3.33 -15.45 14.21
CA GLN A 224 -2.76 -15.84 12.91
C GLN A 224 -2.91 -14.75 11.87
N LEU A 225 -4.08 -14.13 11.76
CA LEU A 225 -4.28 -12.98 10.90
C LEU A 225 -3.43 -11.77 11.36
N ALA A 226 -3.30 -11.55 12.67
CA ALA A 226 -2.40 -10.52 13.18
C ALA A 226 -0.94 -10.81 12.80
N GLY A 227 -0.48 -12.06 12.78
CA GLY A 227 0.85 -12.45 12.33
C GLY A 227 1.08 -12.20 10.85
N LEU A 228 0.14 -12.63 10.00
CA LEU A 228 0.26 -12.43 8.55
C LEU A 228 0.13 -10.95 8.16
N PHE A 229 -0.89 -10.27 8.64
CA PHE A 229 -1.11 -8.85 8.32
C PHE A 229 -0.20 -7.91 9.09
N GLY A 230 0.30 -8.30 10.28
CA GLY A 230 1.30 -7.56 11.06
C GLY A 230 2.59 -7.30 10.29
N THR A 231 2.87 -8.12 9.26
CA THR A 231 3.95 -7.88 8.30
C THR A 231 3.83 -6.52 7.56
N THR A 232 2.74 -5.79 7.73
CA THR A 232 2.62 -4.38 7.34
C THR A 232 3.69 -3.50 7.98
N LEU A 233 4.20 -3.90 9.15
CA LEU A 233 5.25 -3.23 9.92
C LEU A 233 6.66 -3.71 9.56
N ALA A 234 6.82 -4.48 8.50
CA ALA A 234 8.12 -4.93 7.98
C ALA A 234 9.19 -3.81 7.89
N PRO A 235 8.84 -2.55 7.51
CA PRO A 235 9.81 -1.46 7.50
C PRO A 235 10.52 -1.21 8.82
N PHE A 236 9.92 -1.53 9.98
CA PHE A 236 10.61 -1.40 11.28
C PHE A 236 11.81 -2.32 11.38
N ALA A 237 11.70 -3.56 10.92
CA ALA A 237 12.82 -4.48 10.86
C ALA A 237 13.88 -4.04 9.84
N GLY A 238 13.45 -3.52 8.69
CA GLY A 238 14.37 -3.09 7.65
C GLY A 238 15.14 -1.81 7.98
N VAL A 239 14.48 -0.82 8.60
CA VAL A 239 15.10 0.48 8.94
C VAL A 239 15.92 0.40 10.24
N PHE A 240 15.34 -0.16 11.30
CA PHE A 240 15.95 -0.14 12.62
C PHE A 240 16.66 -1.47 12.98
N GLY A 241 16.40 -2.53 12.24
CA GLY A 241 16.94 -3.86 12.45
C GLY A 241 15.90 -4.84 13.03
N TRP A 242 16.24 -6.14 12.98
CA TRP A 242 15.33 -7.24 13.34
C TRP A 242 14.71 -7.14 14.76
N PRO A 243 15.41 -6.66 15.83
CA PRO A 243 14.81 -6.56 17.17
C PRO A 243 13.61 -5.60 17.17
N PHE A 244 13.67 -4.53 16.39
CA PHE A 244 12.60 -3.56 16.29
C PHE A 244 11.43 -4.07 15.43
N GLY A 245 11.70 -5.00 14.52
CA GLY A 245 10.66 -5.76 13.85
C GLY A 245 9.89 -6.67 14.81
N VAL A 246 10.62 -7.37 15.70
CA VAL A 246 10.01 -8.17 16.77
C VAL A 246 9.19 -7.30 17.72
N LEU A 247 9.73 -6.15 18.15
CA LEU A 247 9.00 -5.20 19.00
C LEU A 247 7.73 -4.69 18.32
N ALA A 248 7.80 -4.32 17.04
CA ALA A 248 6.65 -3.86 16.28
C ALA A 248 5.57 -4.95 16.16
N GLY A 249 5.98 -6.21 15.93
CA GLY A 249 5.09 -7.36 15.89
C GLY A 249 4.43 -7.64 17.25
N LEU A 250 5.19 -7.57 18.33
CA LEU A 250 4.69 -7.74 19.70
C LEU A 250 3.62 -6.69 20.04
N LEU A 251 3.89 -5.42 19.75
CA LEU A 251 2.91 -4.35 19.94
C LEU A 251 1.69 -4.54 19.04
N HIS A 252 1.92 -4.96 17.79
CA HIS A 252 0.83 -5.20 16.84
C HIS A 252 -0.09 -6.33 17.29
N SER A 253 0.43 -7.40 17.93
CA SER A 253 -0.40 -8.49 18.43
C SER A 253 -1.45 -7.99 19.44
N SER A 254 -1.06 -7.14 20.38
CA SER A 254 -1.96 -6.58 21.38
C SER A 254 -2.96 -5.60 20.78
N VAL A 255 -2.48 -4.66 19.94
CA VAL A 255 -3.34 -3.66 19.30
C VAL A 255 -4.29 -4.33 18.29
N GLY A 256 -3.79 -5.31 17.50
CA GLY A 256 -4.56 -5.99 16.47
C GLY A 256 -5.75 -6.81 17.02
N LEU A 257 -5.58 -7.41 18.18
CA LEU A 257 -6.65 -8.16 18.85
C LEU A 257 -7.79 -7.26 19.35
N GLN A 258 -7.51 -5.99 19.64
CA GLN A 258 -8.47 -5.06 20.22
C GLN A 258 -8.99 -4.00 19.23
N ALA A 259 -8.20 -3.60 18.27
CA ALA A 259 -8.51 -2.49 17.37
C ALA A 259 -9.72 -2.74 16.44
N GLY A 260 -10.11 -3.99 16.25
CA GLY A 260 -11.31 -4.35 15.51
C GLY A 260 -12.62 -4.13 16.25
N LEU A 261 -12.59 -4.12 17.58
CA LEU A 261 -13.82 -4.02 18.42
C LEU A 261 -14.62 -2.74 18.14
N PRO A 262 -14.04 -1.54 18.15
CA PRO A 262 -14.80 -0.31 17.89
C PRO A 262 -15.26 -0.16 16.44
N LEU A 263 -14.76 -1.00 15.53
CA LEU A 263 -15.12 -0.98 14.12
C LEU A 263 -16.31 -1.87 13.77
N GLU A 264 -16.72 -2.77 14.67
CA GLU A 264 -17.92 -3.62 14.59
C GLU A 264 -18.11 -4.31 13.23
N GLY A 265 -17.01 -4.74 12.60
CA GLY A 265 -17.03 -5.36 11.28
C GLY A 265 -17.20 -4.40 10.10
N MET A 266 -17.25 -3.10 10.30
CA MET A 266 -17.42 -2.09 9.23
C MET A 266 -16.16 -1.85 8.40
N ASN A 267 -15.02 -2.45 8.77
CA ASN A 267 -13.78 -2.43 8.03
C ASN A 267 -13.21 -3.86 7.91
N LEU A 268 -12.83 -4.29 6.70
CA LEU A 268 -12.20 -5.59 6.49
C LEU A 268 -10.70 -5.60 6.84
N TYR A 269 -10.03 -4.44 6.79
CA TYR A 269 -8.57 -4.33 6.98
C TYR A 269 -8.18 -3.82 8.36
N ASN A 270 -8.75 -4.42 9.43
CA ASN A 270 -8.51 -4.02 10.82
C ASN A 270 -7.02 -4.08 11.20
N ASN A 271 -6.28 -5.04 10.68
CA ASN A 271 -4.84 -5.15 10.91
C ASN A 271 -4.03 -4.01 10.24
N GLY A 272 -4.53 -3.44 9.14
CA GLY A 272 -3.95 -2.22 8.56
C GLY A 272 -4.19 -0.99 9.44
N PHE A 273 -5.35 -0.95 10.11
CA PHE A 273 -5.68 0.09 11.10
C PHE A 273 -4.77 -0.03 12.34
N SER A 274 -4.68 -1.21 12.94
CA SER A 274 -3.82 -1.44 14.11
C SER A 274 -2.33 -1.24 13.79
N GLY A 275 -1.86 -1.69 12.61
CA GLY A 275 -0.50 -1.43 12.15
C GLY A 275 -0.19 0.06 12.01
N GLY A 276 -1.16 0.84 11.53
CA GLY A 276 -1.04 2.29 11.47
C GLY A 276 -0.93 2.94 12.86
N LEU A 277 -1.72 2.49 13.84
CA LEU A 277 -1.61 2.96 15.23
C LEU A 277 -0.23 2.66 15.82
N VAL A 278 0.28 1.45 15.61
CA VAL A 278 1.65 1.10 16.05
C VAL A 278 2.68 1.98 15.34
N ALA A 279 2.55 2.20 14.04
CA ALA A 279 3.52 2.96 13.26
C ALA A 279 3.61 4.44 13.71
N ILE A 280 2.48 5.12 13.92
CA ILE A 280 2.47 6.55 14.31
C ILE A 280 3.02 6.79 15.71
N VAL A 281 2.98 5.77 16.59
CA VAL A 281 3.53 5.86 17.94
C VAL A 281 4.99 5.39 17.99
N LEU A 282 5.29 4.23 17.42
CA LEU A 282 6.61 3.60 17.54
C LEU A 282 7.68 4.34 16.73
N TYR A 283 7.33 4.85 15.54
CA TYR A 283 8.31 5.50 14.67
C TYR A 283 8.97 6.75 15.29
N PRO A 284 8.25 7.76 15.81
CA PRO A 284 8.87 8.91 16.45
C PRO A 284 9.67 8.54 17.71
N ILE A 285 9.24 7.54 18.47
CA ILE A 285 10.00 7.03 19.63
C ILE A 285 11.34 6.48 19.17
N LEU A 286 11.34 5.59 18.17
CA LEU A 286 12.59 4.98 17.71
C LEU A 286 13.52 5.99 17.04
N THR A 287 12.99 6.94 16.28
CA THR A 287 13.83 7.99 15.67
C THR A 287 14.48 8.91 16.68
N SER A 288 13.86 9.13 17.85
CA SER A 288 14.43 9.94 18.92
C SER A 288 15.47 9.19 19.77
N LEU A 289 15.28 7.88 19.97
CA LEU A 289 16.10 7.07 20.87
C LEU A 289 17.23 6.32 20.16
N VAL A 290 17.00 5.90 18.93
CA VAL A 290 17.95 5.06 18.17
C VAL A 290 18.66 5.92 17.14
N LYS A 291 19.94 6.23 17.40
CA LYS A 291 20.79 6.84 16.37
C LYS A 291 20.89 5.85 15.20
N HIS A 292 20.57 6.31 14.00
CA HIS A 292 20.69 5.51 12.77
C HIS A 292 22.14 5.02 12.62
N ARG A 293 22.39 3.76 12.95
CA ARG A 293 23.74 3.15 12.89
C ARG A 293 24.07 2.50 11.55
N ARG A 294 23.09 2.41 10.63
CA ARG A 294 23.31 1.82 9.30
C ARG A 294 22.93 2.83 8.24
N PRO A 295 23.81 3.08 7.26
CA PRO A 295 23.35 3.68 6.01
C PRO A 295 22.32 2.71 5.42
N VAL A 296 21.07 3.06 5.51
CA VAL A 296 20.02 2.38 4.76
C VAL A 296 20.31 2.76 3.32
N LEU A 297 20.68 1.76 2.48
CA LEU A 297 20.75 1.99 1.04
C LEU A 297 19.38 2.52 0.62
N MET A 298 19.34 3.76 0.19
CA MET A 298 18.12 4.34 -0.35
C MET A 298 17.82 3.60 -1.64
N GLU A 299 16.56 3.44 -1.99
CA GLU A 299 16.18 2.77 -3.25
C GLU A 299 16.78 3.47 -4.47
N GLU A 300 16.98 4.78 -4.39
CA GLU A 300 17.67 5.58 -5.40
C GLU A 300 19.11 5.09 -5.63
N ASP A 301 19.86 4.78 -4.56
CA ASP A 301 21.22 4.25 -4.66
C ASP A 301 21.23 2.86 -5.30
N LEU A 302 20.26 2.02 -4.94
CA LEU A 302 20.10 0.68 -5.50
C LEU A 302 19.65 0.75 -6.96
N TYR A 303 18.75 1.68 -7.30
CA TYR A 303 18.33 1.91 -8.67
C TYR A 303 19.53 2.32 -9.54
N ALA A 304 20.33 3.26 -9.09
CA ALA A 304 21.54 3.70 -9.80
C ALA A 304 22.56 2.56 -9.97
N MET A 305 22.72 1.68 -8.96
CA MET A 305 23.62 0.51 -9.05
C MET A 305 23.22 -0.51 -10.12
N PHE A 306 21.92 -0.62 -10.44
CA PHE A 306 21.39 -1.61 -11.38
C PHE A 306 20.80 -0.99 -12.65
N GLU A 307 20.93 0.32 -12.84
CA GLU A 307 20.39 1.03 -14.00
C GLU A 307 20.93 0.51 -15.33
N SER A 308 22.21 0.11 -15.36
CA SER A 308 22.85 -0.49 -16.54
C SER A 308 22.25 -1.84 -16.96
N ASP A 309 21.59 -2.54 -16.02
CA ASP A 309 21.00 -3.86 -16.24
C ASP A 309 19.50 -3.80 -16.60
N ILE A 310 18.90 -2.61 -16.58
CA ILE A 310 17.49 -2.41 -16.90
C ILE A 310 17.39 -2.20 -18.42
N PRO A 311 16.58 -3.01 -19.14
CA PRO A 311 16.32 -2.73 -20.54
C PRO A 311 15.72 -1.32 -20.68
N GLN A 312 16.45 -0.42 -21.32
CA GLN A 312 15.94 0.92 -21.58
C GLN A 312 14.72 0.80 -22.48
N SER A 313 13.57 1.31 -22.02
CA SER A 313 12.40 1.42 -22.87
C SER A 313 12.76 2.35 -24.04
N PRO A 314 12.30 2.05 -25.28
CA PRO A 314 12.56 2.90 -26.45
C PRO A 314 12.14 4.37 -26.28
N ASP A 315 11.32 4.65 -25.26
CA ASP A 315 10.81 5.99 -24.97
C ASP A 315 11.65 6.81 -23.98
N THR A 316 12.70 6.19 -23.36
CA THR A 316 13.57 6.85 -22.36
C THR A 316 14.96 7.23 -22.91
N LEU A 317 15.17 7.19 -24.22
CA LEU A 317 16.43 7.66 -24.81
C LEU A 317 16.57 9.19 -24.60
N PRO A 318 17.68 9.67 -24.00
CA PRO A 318 17.91 11.10 -23.68
C PRO A 318 18.11 12.01 -24.90
N GLY A 319 17.59 11.64 -26.05
CA GLY A 319 17.56 12.44 -27.28
C GLY A 319 16.14 12.89 -27.69
N LYS A 320 15.08 12.25 -27.19
CA LYS A 320 13.72 12.59 -27.61
C LYS A 320 13.14 13.82 -26.92
N GLU A 321 13.49 14.07 -25.66
CA GLU A 321 13.04 15.31 -24.98
C GLU A 321 13.69 16.56 -25.59
N GLN A 322 14.96 16.50 -25.97
CA GLN A 322 15.62 17.60 -26.67
C GLN A 322 15.09 17.80 -28.11
N GLN A 323 14.70 16.73 -28.77
CA GLN A 323 14.12 16.80 -30.12
C GLN A 323 12.68 17.34 -30.11
N VAL A 324 11.86 16.94 -29.12
CA VAL A 324 10.52 17.47 -28.93
C VAL A 324 10.53 18.95 -28.49
N GLU A 325 11.52 19.36 -27.70
CA GLU A 325 11.72 20.77 -27.31
C GLU A 325 12.25 21.62 -28.47
N GLN A 326 13.10 21.05 -29.31
CA GLN A 326 13.62 21.69 -30.51
C GLN A 326 12.55 21.82 -31.61
N ASP A 327 11.71 20.82 -31.79
CA ASP A 327 10.56 20.87 -32.70
C ASP A 327 9.46 21.85 -32.21
N ARG A 328 9.27 21.98 -30.89
CA ARG A 328 8.39 23.03 -30.34
C ARG A 328 8.93 24.44 -30.57
N ARG A 329 10.23 24.65 -30.48
CA ARG A 329 10.87 25.96 -30.76
C ARG A 329 10.89 26.28 -32.24
N SER A 330 11.07 25.30 -33.12
CA SER A 330 11.03 25.50 -34.57
C SER A 330 9.62 25.69 -35.14
N GLY A 331 8.60 25.16 -34.45
CA GLY A 331 7.18 25.30 -34.84
C GLY A 331 6.55 26.67 -34.53
N THR A 332 7.14 27.44 -33.60
CA THR A 332 6.65 28.79 -33.23
C THR A 332 7.16 29.90 -34.15
N ASP A 333 8.22 29.64 -34.93
CA ASP A 333 8.81 30.69 -35.81
C ASP A 333 8.21 30.70 -37.23
N ARG A 334 7.30 29.80 -37.57
CA ARG A 334 6.64 29.78 -38.90
C ARG A 334 5.26 30.45 -38.97
N ARG A 335 4.84 31.17 -37.92
CA ARG A 335 3.55 31.91 -37.92
C ARG A 335 3.65 33.44 -37.89
N SER A 336 4.82 34.02 -38.10
CA SER A 336 4.97 35.47 -38.22
C SER A 336 5.56 35.91 -39.56
N GLY A 337 4.91 35.56 -40.65
CA GLY A 337 5.30 35.99 -41.99
C GLY A 337 4.17 35.88 -42.99
N GLY A 338 3.15 36.71 -42.86
CA GLY A 338 1.99 36.76 -43.74
C GLY A 338 1.42 38.17 -43.85
N ASP A 339 2.17 38.97 -44.56
CA ASP A 339 1.80 40.30 -45.06
C ASP A 339 0.45 40.27 -45.83
N ARG A 340 -0.49 41.13 -45.45
CA ARG A 340 -1.54 41.63 -46.38
C ARG A 340 -2.00 43.00 -45.94
N ARG A 341 -1.52 43.97 -46.70
CA ARG A 341 -2.10 45.32 -46.86
C ARG A 341 -3.59 45.20 -47.22
N PHE A 342 -4.43 45.97 -46.57
CA PHE A 342 -5.51 46.71 -47.20
C PHE A 342 -5.86 47.91 -46.31
N GLY A 343 -5.86 49.08 -46.95
CA GLY A 343 -6.14 50.35 -46.40
C GLY A 343 -7.63 50.62 -46.19
N GLY A 344 -7.93 51.64 -45.44
CA GLY A 344 -9.28 52.15 -45.24
C GLY A 344 -9.34 53.19 -44.14
N ASP A 345 -9.06 54.37 -44.51
CA ASP A 345 -9.34 55.66 -43.83
C ASP A 345 -10.70 55.67 -43.11
N ARG A 346 -10.76 56.22 -41.90
CA ARG A 346 -11.75 57.24 -41.48
C ARG A 346 -11.46 57.76 -40.07
N ARG A 347 -11.23 59.05 -40.06
CA ARG A 347 -11.16 59.96 -38.89
C ARG A 347 -12.52 60.03 -38.17
N PHE A 348 -12.43 60.35 -36.90
CA PHE A 348 -13.24 61.23 -36.03
C PHE A 348 -12.94 60.76 -34.62
N GLY A 349 -12.40 61.52 -33.72
CA GLY A 349 -12.62 62.89 -33.30
C GLY A 349 -13.23 62.87 -31.93
N GLY A 350 -12.59 63.49 -30.97
CA GLY A 350 -13.28 64.12 -29.88
C GLY A 350 -13.09 63.57 -28.47
N ASP A 351 -12.20 64.16 -27.75
CA ASP A 351 -12.40 64.85 -26.46
C ASP A 351 -12.64 64.08 -25.15
N ARG A 352 -11.67 64.22 -24.30
CA ARG A 352 -11.59 64.99 -23.02
C ARG A 352 -12.24 64.44 -21.75
N CYS A 353 -11.38 64.56 -20.75
CA CYS A 353 -11.65 64.83 -19.31
C CYS A 353 -12.27 63.73 -18.50
N GLY A 354 -11.78 63.37 -17.36
CA GLY A 354 -11.07 64.06 -16.30
C GLY A 354 -11.56 63.51 -15.00
N GLY A 355 -10.67 63.35 -14.08
CA GLY A 355 -10.89 63.70 -12.70
C GLY A 355 -11.46 62.73 -11.72
N GLY A 356 -10.64 62.34 -10.77
CA GLY A 356 -10.88 62.51 -9.32
C GLY A 356 -11.61 61.42 -8.59
N GLY A 357 -10.95 60.66 -7.77
CA GLY A 357 -10.80 60.86 -6.35
C GLY A 357 -12.00 60.40 -5.52
N SER A 358 -11.81 59.42 -4.82
CA SER A 358 -11.90 59.19 -3.37
C SER A 358 -11.96 57.71 -3.08
#